data_0207e5fc40801b5398752b3941176fa0
#
_entry.id   0207e5fc40801b5398752b3941176fa0
#
_cell.length_a   1.000
_cell.length_b   1.000
_cell.length_c   1.000
_cell.angle_alpha   90.00
_cell.angle_beta   90.00
_cell.angle_gamma   90.00
#
_symmetry.space_group_name_H-M   'P 1'
#
loop_
_entity.id
_entity.type
_entity.pdbx_description
1 polymer ?
#
loop_
_entity_poly.entity_id
_entity_poly.type
_entity_poly.pdbx_seq_one_letter_code
_entity_poly.pdbx_strand_id
1 'polypeptide(L)'
;MPQDTRPQQAPLISVLMPAYNCEAYVLEAVSSMLSQSFADFELLVIDDGSTDSTRKLLESVHDPRFRLVSNEHNIGLIGTLNRGLVLASGRYVARMDADDISAPERLEKQVQFLEAHPDVHVLGTMVNLINEQGKVFGAIAGYPKDADEVHQFLLRECCLIHPSVMFRRDTVQAVGGYAASARHAEDYDLWLRLSDRHKIANLPEKLVSYRMHRNQVSIRNLVTQHQVAQSCRIAALKRRTALGEDVSDTEHVVQASLWGRLTAAECTLGNDYHNWARIYRWMKHPDMALRLASKAVMRSPFSVSAWGTLTVCVLEAVVPRSIRQTAKWYLQRLAKLMRIGRRYS
;
A
#
# COMPACT_ATOMS: atom_id res chain seq x y z
N MET A 1 44.38 11.81 17.84
CA MET A 1 43.03 11.93 18.40
C MET A 1 42.56 10.53 18.76
N PRO A 2 42.20 10.22 20.00
CA PRO A 2 41.74 8.87 20.36
C PRO A 2 40.38 8.65 19.65
N GLN A 3 40.27 7.53 18.93
CA GLN A 3 39.01 7.04 18.38
C GLN A 3 38.08 6.69 19.55
N ASP A 4 36.89 7.29 19.57
CA ASP A 4 35.81 6.98 20.54
C ASP A 4 35.37 5.52 20.29
N THR A 5 35.85 4.59 21.14
CA THR A 5 35.59 3.15 21.06
C THR A 5 34.33 2.75 21.84
N ARG A 6 33.34 3.65 21.97
CA ARG A 6 32.05 3.22 22.50
C ARG A 6 31.44 2.22 21.51
N PRO A 7 30.90 1.06 21.96
CA PRO A 7 30.15 0.18 21.09
C PRO A 7 28.99 1.01 20.53
N GLN A 8 28.90 1.08 19.22
CA GLN A 8 27.81 1.77 18.51
C GLN A 8 26.50 1.11 19.00
N GLN A 9 25.75 1.81 19.82
CA GLN A 9 24.47 1.34 20.31
C GLN A 9 23.57 1.13 19.07
N ALA A 10 22.91 -0.03 18.99
CA ALA A 10 22.02 -0.31 17.86
C ALA A 10 20.98 0.81 17.74
N PRO A 11 20.65 1.28 16.52
CA PRO A 11 19.68 2.36 16.34
C PRO A 11 18.29 1.92 16.83
N LEU A 12 17.46 2.87 17.22
CA LEU A 12 16.10 2.57 17.68
C LEU A 12 15.23 2.01 16.53
N ILE A 13 15.42 2.53 15.31
CA ILE A 13 14.61 2.18 14.13
C ILE A 13 15.53 1.65 13.02
N SER A 14 15.14 0.53 12.40
CA SER A 14 15.64 0.15 11.08
C SER A 14 14.59 0.48 10.04
N VAL A 15 14.88 1.37 9.09
CA VAL A 15 14.05 1.57 7.91
C VAL A 15 14.39 0.48 6.91
N LEU A 16 13.45 -0.41 6.61
CA LEU A 16 13.63 -1.51 5.66
C LEU A 16 13.03 -1.14 4.30
N MET A 17 13.91 -0.97 3.29
CA MET A 17 13.56 -0.57 1.94
C MET A 17 14.04 -1.64 0.94
N PRO A 18 13.18 -2.55 0.47
CA PRO A 18 13.50 -3.40 -0.67
C PRO A 18 13.50 -2.58 -1.96
N ALA A 19 14.47 -2.81 -2.84
CA ALA A 19 14.64 -2.12 -4.11
C ALA A 19 14.84 -3.13 -5.24
N TYR A 20 14.12 -2.98 -6.35
CA TYR A 20 14.31 -3.76 -7.56
C TYR A 20 13.85 -2.99 -8.79
N ASN A 21 14.77 -2.69 -9.70
CA ASN A 21 14.50 -1.98 -10.96
C ASN A 21 13.67 -0.71 -10.76
N CYS A 22 14.13 0.18 -9.88
CA CYS A 22 13.47 1.42 -9.49
C CYS A 22 14.37 2.67 -9.69
N GLU A 23 15.26 2.64 -10.68
CA GLU A 23 16.22 3.73 -10.98
C GLU A 23 15.56 5.10 -11.08
N ALA A 24 14.28 5.16 -11.53
CA ALA A 24 13.54 6.41 -11.70
C ALA A 24 13.21 7.12 -10.39
N TYR A 25 13.14 6.41 -9.25
CA TYR A 25 12.56 6.92 -8.00
C TYR A 25 13.44 6.69 -6.77
N VAL A 26 14.36 5.74 -6.82
CA VAL A 26 15.07 5.26 -5.64
C VAL A 26 15.83 6.34 -4.88
N LEU A 27 16.47 7.30 -5.57
CA LEU A 27 17.17 8.40 -4.89
C LEU A 27 16.22 9.37 -4.19
N GLU A 28 15.03 9.62 -4.74
CA GLU A 28 14.02 10.44 -4.10
C GLU A 28 13.50 9.75 -2.84
N ALA A 29 13.22 8.44 -2.89
CA ALA A 29 12.80 7.64 -1.75
C ALA A 29 13.86 7.64 -0.63
N VAL A 30 15.12 7.35 -0.97
CA VAL A 30 16.27 7.38 -0.05
C VAL A 30 16.42 8.78 0.58
N SER A 31 16.40 9.84 -0.23
CA SER A 31 16.51 11.23 0.26
C SER A 31 15.40 11.58 1.24
N SER A 32 14.16 11.14 0.98
CA SER A 32 13.02 11.38 1.87
C SER A 32 13.21 10.72 3.25
N MET A 33 13.85 9.54 3.28
CA MET A 33 14.15 8.86 4.53
C MET A 33 15.35 9.48 5.26
N LEU A 34 16.41 9.87 4.56
CA LEU A 34 17.56 10.52 5.19
C LEU A 34 17.25 11.92 5.72
N SER A 35 16.14 12.53 5.26
CA SER A 35 15.65 13.86 5.69
C SER A 35 14.65 13.78 6.86
N GLN A 36 14.49 12.64 7.53
CA GLN A 36 13.59 12.52 8.68
C GLN A 36 14.03 13.39 9.87
N SER A 37 13.06 13.96 10.60
CA SER A 37 13.29 14.74 11.83
C SER A 37 13.85 13.89 12.97
N PHE A 38 13.53 12.60 13.00
CA PHE A 38 14.08 11.63 13.94
C PHE A 38 15.42 11.12 13.44
N ALA A 39 16.48 11.16 14.26
CA ALA A 39 17.85 10.91 13.83
C ALA A 39 18.37 9.48 14.15
N ASP A 40 17.82 8.82 15.19
CA ASP A 40 18.30 7.52 15.66
C ASP A 40 17.72 6.36 14.86
N PHE A 41 18.16 6.23 13.60
CA PHE A 41 17.79 5.13 12.71
C PHE A 41 18.92 4.72 11.78
N GLU A 42 18.84 3.48 11.27
CA GLU A 42 19.54 3.02 10.06
C GLU A 42 18.57 2.96 8.89
N LEU A 43 19.03 3.30 7.68
CA LEU A 43 18.32 3.05 6.42
C LEU A 43 18.93 1.83 5.75
N LEU A 44 18.30 0.67 5.96
CA LEU A 44 18.71 -0.61 5.36
C LEU A 44 18.00 -0.79 4.02
N VAL A 45 18.71 -0.54 2.93
CA VAL A 45 18.23 -0.78 1.56
C VAL A 45 18.74 -2.12 1.09
N ILE A 46 17.84 -2.95 0.56
CA ILE A 46 18.23 -4.25 -0.02
C ILE A 46 17.91 -4.23 -1.51
N ASP A 47 18.95 -4.14 -2.32
CA ASP A 47 18.86 -4.31 -3.76
C ASP A 47 18.65 -5.79 -4.12
N ASP A 48 17.48 -6.11 -4.65
CA ASP A 48 17.07 -7.49 -4.98
C ASP A 48 17.55 -7.92 -6.38
N GLY A 49 18.85 -7.69 -6.66
CA GLY A 49 19.46 -8.08 -7.93
C GLY A 49 18.95 -7.24 -9.10
N SER A 50 18.89 -5.92 -8.95
CA SER A 50 18.47 -5.01 -10.03
C SER A 50 19.36 -5.13 -11.27
N THR A 51 18.72 -4.99 -12.43
CA THR A 51 19.36 -5.07 -13.76
C THR A 51 19.42 -3.72 -14.49
N ASP A 52 18.80 -2.70 -13.91
CA ASP A 52 18.89 -1.29 -14.34
C ASP A 52 19.95 -0.52 -13.53
N SER A 53 19.92 0.81 -13.55
CA SER A 53 20.88 1.65 -12.82
C SER A 53 20.62 1.74 -11.31
N THR A 54 19.60 1.07 -10.76
CA THR A 54 19.20 1.18 -9.34
C THR A 54 20.39 0.96 -8.40
N ARG A 55 21.11 -0.14 -8.55
CA ARG A 55 22.25 -0.47 -7.70
C ARG A 55 23.35 0.59 -7.77
N LYS A 56 23.70 1.05 -8.96
CA LYS A 56 24.72 2.09 -9.16
C LYS A 56 24.32 3.41 -8.48
N LEU A 57 23.04 3.77 -8.54
CA LEU A 57 22.51 4.96 -7.86
C LEU A 57 22.60 4.81 -6.34
N LEU A 58 22.25 3.64 -5.81
CA LEU A 58 22.33 3.37 -4.37
C LEU A 58 23.79 3.38 -3.86
N GLU A 59 24.76 2.86 -4.63
CA GLU A 59 26.19 2.90 -4.30
C GLU A 59 26.75 4.34 -4.23
N SER A 60 26.08 5.33 -4.82
CA SER A 60 26.48 6.74 -4.76
C SER A 60 25.98 7.49 -3.50
N VAL A 61 25.18 6.84 -2.65
CA VAL A 61 24.65 7.47 -1.43
C VAL A 61 25.72 7.46 -0.33
N HIS A 62 26.03 8.64 0.21
CA HIS A 62 27.01 8.81 1.27
C HIS A 62 26.37 9.43 2.52
N ASP A 63 25.80 8.58 3.39
CA ASP A 63 25.25 8.96 4.70
C ASP A 63 25.62 7.87 5.70
N PRO A 64 26.10 8.18 6.91
CA PRO A 64 26.51 7.17 7.90
C PRO A 64 25.35 6.27 8.36
N ARG A 65 24.11 6.68 8.20
CA ARG A 65 22.92 5.89 8.53
C ARG A 65 22.50 4.95 7.39
N PHE A 66 23.04 5.13 6.17
CA PHE A 66 22.69 4.36 5.00
C PHE A 66 23.50 3.06 4.94
N ARG A 67 22.79 1.95 4.75
CA ARG A 67 23.37 0.62 4.60
C ARG A 67 22.77 -0.08 3.39
N LEU A 68 23.58 -0.33 2.37
CA LEU A 68 23.21 -1.09 1.18
C LEU A 68 23.61 -2.56 1.34
N VAL A 69 22.68 -3.45 1.05
CA VAL A 69 22.89 -4.89 0.90
C VAL A 69 22.36 -5.33 -0.45
N SER A 70 23.10 -6.14 -1.21
CA SER A 70 22.62 -6.65 -2.48
C SER A 70 22.38 -8.16 -2.43
N ASN A 71 21.33 -8.62 -3.10
CA ASN A 71 21.11 -10.01 -3.43
C ASN A 71 21.91 -10.33 -4.73
N GLU A 72 22.44 -11.52 -4.85
CA GLU A 72 23.15 -11.95 -6.08
C GLU A 72 22.19 -12.02 -7.28
N HIS A 73 20.94 -12.37 -7.03
CA HIS A 73 19.85 -12.43 -7.99
C HIS A 73 18.53 -12.07 -7.34
N ASN A 74 17.51 -11.82 -8.14
CA ASN A 74 16.17 -11.50 -7.62
C ASN A 74 15.57 -12.70 -6.89
N ILE A 75 15.36 -12.57 -5.56
CA ILE A 75 14.72 -13.56 -4.69
C ILE A 75 13.25 -13.21 -4.36
N GLY A 76 12.77 -12.09 -4.89
CA GLY A 76 11.41 -11.58 -4.72
C GLY A 76 11.19 -10.81 -3.42
N LEU A 77 10.10 -10.04 -3.40
CA LEU A 77 9.79 -9.12 -2.29
C LEU A 77 9.79 -9.82 -0.93
N ILE A 78 9.13 -10.98 -0.79
CA ILE A 78 9.04 -11.73 0.46
C ILE A 78 10.42 -12.17 0.95
N GLY A 79 11.25 -12.71 0.06
CA GLY A 79 12.62 -13.13 0.40
C GLY A 79 13.45 -11.96 0.86
N THR A 80 13.36 -10.84 0.15
CA THR A 80 14.08 -9.60 0.45
C THR A 80 13.64 -8.97 1.77
N LEU A 81 12.33 -8.92 2.05
CA LEU A 81 11.80 -8.43 3.31
C LEU A 81 12.23 -9.32 4.49
N ASN A 82 12.15 -10.64 4.36
CA ASN A 82 12.60 -11.55 5.42
C ASN A 82 14.11 -11.46 5.66
N ARG A 83 14.92 -11.34 4.61
CA ARG A 83 16.37 -11.06 4.72
C ARG A 83 16.60 -9.75 5.49
N GLY A 84 15.82 -8.71 5.19
CA GLY A 84 15.88 -7.43 5.87
C GLY A 84 15.51 -7.51 7.34
N LEU A 85 14.49 -8.28 7.70
CA LEU A 85 14.11 -8.51 9.10
C LEU A 85 15.23 -9.17 9.93
N VAL A 86 16.01 -10.05 9.30
CA VAL A 86 17.19 -10.67 9.95
C VAL A 86 18.34 -9.67 10.10
N LEU A 87 18.55 -8.80 9.11
CA LEU A 87 19.65 -7.83 9.07
C LEU A 87 19.37 -6.54 9.86
N ALA A 88 18.11 -6.22 10.09
CA ALA A 88 17.69 -5.05 10.86
C ALA A 88 18.18 -5.15 12.31
N SER A 89 18.75 -4.08 12.82
CA SER A 89 19.27 -4.00 14.19
C SER A 89 18.35 -3.23 15.15
N GLY A 90 17.46 -2.39 14.62
CA GLY A 90 16.54 -1.56 15.38
C GLY A 90 15.48 -2.37 16.15
N ARG A 91 15.01 -1.79 17.26
CA ARG A 91 13.85 -2.32 18.01
C ARG A 91 12.57 -2.25 17.17
N TYR A 92 12.43 -1.18 16.38
CA TYR A 92 11.35 -1.00 15.43
C TYR A 92 11.85 -1.18 14.01
N VAL A 93 10.97 -1.68 13.14
CA VAL A 93 11.20 -1.70 11.70
C VAL A 93 10.15 -0.81 11.04
N ALA A 94 10.59 0.23 10.33
CA ALA A 94 9.75 1.06 9.48
C ALA A 94 9.88 0.57 8.04
N ARG A 95 8.78 0.12 7.45
CA ARG A 95 8.77 -0.33 6.05
C ARG A 95 8.70 0.88 5.11
N MET A 96 9.39 0.84 3.97
CA MET A 96 9.34 1.86 2.94
C MET A 96 9.51 1.24 1.56
N ASP A 97 8.72 1.67 0.56
CA ASP A 97 8.96 1.32 -0.84
C ASP A 97 10.00 2.24 -1.47
N ALA A 98 10.76 1.71 -2.42
CA ALA A 98 11.83 2.45 -3.11
C ALA A 98 11.32 3.40 -4.20
N ASP A 99 10.02 3.53 -4.37
CA ASP A 99 9.33 4.43 -5.30
C ASP A 99 8.40 5.46 -4.61
N ASP A 100 8.28 5.39 -3.27
CA ASP A 100 7.45 6.28 -2.45
C ASP A 100 8.25 7.44 -1.83
N ILE A 101 7.54 8.39 -1.21
CA ILE A 101 8.15 9.52 -0.49
C ILE A 101 7.62 9.55 0.94
N SER A 102 8.51 9.60 1.93
CA SER A 102 8.16 9.73 3.34
C SER A 102 8.04 11.20 3.75
N ALA A 103 7.04 11.55 4.56
CA ALA A 103 6.99 12.84 5.22
C ALA A 103 8.11 12.97 6.26
N PRO A 104 8.71 14.16 6.46
CA PRO A 104 9.84 14.33 7.36
C PRO A 104 9.59 13.91 8.81
N GLU A 105 8.39 14.05 9.30
CA GLU A 105 7.99 13.76 10.69
C GLU A 105 7.49 12.33 10.91
N ARG A 106 7.54 11.46 9.89
CA ARG A 106 6.95 10.12 9.97
C ARG A 106 7.55 9.27 11.08
N LEU A 107 8.87 9.10 11.09
CA LEU A 107 9.53 8.23 12.07
C LEU A 107 9.31 8.73 13.51
N GLU A 108 9.39 10.03 13.71
CA GLU A 108 9.18 10.65 15.02
C GLU A 108 7.76 10.38 15.55
N LYS A 109 6.73 10.65 14.73
CA LYS A 109 5.33 10.42 15.15
C LYS A 109 5.02 8.97 15.40
N GLN A 110 5.53 8.07 14.56
CA GLN A 110 5.29 6.64 14.73
C GLN A 110 5.99 6.08 15.98
N VAL A 111 7.24 6.46 16.25
CA VAL A 111 7.93 5.99 17.44
C VAL A 111 7.32 6.56 18.72
N GLN A 112 6.97 7.86 18.74
CA GLN A 112 6.28 8.48 19.88
C GLN A 112 4.98 7.75 20.22
N PHE A 113 4.18 7.39 19.21
CA PHE A 113 2.96 6.64 19.42
C PHE A 113 3.22 5.24 19.98
N LEU A 114 4.17 4.49 19.38
CA LEU A 114 4.48 3.12 19.82
C LEU A 114 5.12 3.05 21.21
N GLU A 115 5.87 4.08 21.62
CA GLU A 115 6.41 4.18 22.99
C GLU A 115 5.31 4.52 24.00
N ALA A 116 4.32 5.35 23.62
CA ALA A 116 3.18 5.68 24.48
C ALA A 116 2.14 4.54 24.58
N HIS A 117 2.13 3.61 23.60
CA HIS A 117 1.17 2.50 23.52
C HIS A 117 1.93 1.16 23.42
N PRO A 118 2.47 0.62 24.52
CA PRO A 118 3.31 -0.57 24.51
C PRO A 118 2.57 -1.85 24.08
N ASP A 119 1.26 -1.86 24.11
CA ASP A 119 0.36 -2.93 23.67
C ASP A 119 0.09 -2.90 22.16
N VAL A 120 0.41 -1.80 21.45
CA VAL A 120 0.36 -1.71 19.99
C VAL A 120 1.67 -2.20 19.40
N HIS A 121 1.59 -3.18 18.51
CA HIS A 121 2.75 -3.83 17.90
C HIS A 121 2.98 -3.45 16.45
N VAL A 122 1.95 -3.00 15.74
CA VAL A 122 2.01 -2.51 14.36
C VAL A 122 1.24 -1.21 14.26
N LEU A 123 1.85 -0.21 13.62
CA LEU A 123 1.26 1.10 13.41
C LEU A 123 1.39 1.51 11.95
N GLY A 124 0.26 1.60 11.26
CA GLY A 124 0.15 2.17 9.92
C GLY A 124 -0.08 3.68 9.95
N THR A 125 -0.07 4.29 8.77
CA THR A 125 -0.51 5.68 8.57
C THR A 125 -1.37 5.78 7.31
N MET A 126 -2.13 6.86 7.19
CA MET A 126 -2.78 7.20 5.92
C MET A 126 -1.72 7.68 4.91
N VAL A 127 -2.10 7.76 3.64
CA VAL A 127 -1.17 8.16 2.58
C VAL A 127 -1.79 9.18 1.62
N ASN A 128 -0.94 10.04 1.05
CA ASN A 128 -1.26 10.74 -0.18
C ASN A 128 -1.01 9.81 -1.38
N LEU A 129 -1.79 9.97 -2.45
CA LEU A 129 -1.51 9.34 -3.74
C LEU A 129 -0.81 10.35 -4.63
N ILE A 130 0.37 10.00 -5.14
CA ILE A 130 1.15 10.83 -6.06
C ILE A 130 1.31 10.12 -7.42
N ASN A 131 1.41 10.91 -8.49
CA ASN A 131 1.71 10.38 -9.81
C ASN A 131 3.21 10.16 -10.02
N GLU A 132 3.61 9.72 -11.22
CA GLU A 132 5.01 9.50 -11.62
C GLU A 132 5.91 10.74 -11.41
N GLN A 133 5.35 11.94 -11.47
CA GLN A 133 6.06 13.22 -11.26
C GLN A 133 5.97 13.75 -9.81
N GLY A 134 5.52 12.94 -8.86
CA GLY A 134 5.38 13.34 -7.44
C GLY A 134 4.20 14.27 -7.14
N LYS A 135 3.32 14.56 -8.10
CA LYS A 135 2.16 15.44 -7.89
C LYS A 135 1.03 14.69 -7.17
N VAL A 136 0.60 15.24 -6.03
CA VAL A 136 -0.55 14.70 -5.27
C VAL A 136 -1.84 14.84 -6.07
N PHE A 137 -2.62 13.76 -6.10
CA PHE A 137 -3.91 13.71 -6.78
C PHE A 137 -5.04 13.09 -5.97
N GLY A 138 -4.74 12.44 -4.87
CA GLY A 138 -5.70 11.78 -4.01
C GLY A 138 -5.07 11.39 -2.69
N ALA A 139 -5.83 10.64 -1.90
CA ALA A 139 -5.36 10.09 -0.64
C ALA A 139 -6.13 8.81 -0.29
N ILE A 140 -5.52 7.94 0.49
CA ILE A 140 -6.18 6.86 1.21
C ILE A 140 -6.19 7.28 2.68
N ALA A 141 -7.38 7.59 3.21
CA ALA A 141 -7.53 8.20 4.54
C ALA A 141 -8.78 7.73 5.30
N GLY A 142 -9.50 6.74 4.79
CA GLY A 142 -10.77 6.27 5.36
C GLY A 142 -10.68 5.03 6.24
N TYR A 143 -9.47 4.49 6.47
CA TYR A 143 -9.29 3.27 7.25
C TYR A 143 -9.46 3.50 8.76
N PRO A 144 -9.88 2.45 9.52
CA PRO A 144 -9.96 2.49 10.97
C PRO A 144 -8.62 2.86 11.61
N LYS A 145 -8.68 3.52 12.75
CA LYS A 145 -7.51 4.02 13.50
C LYS A 145 -7.32 3.29 14.81
N ASP A 146 -8.44 3.06 15.50
CA ASP A 146 -8.46 2.33 16.77
C ASP A 146 -8.16 0.85 16.57
N ALA A 147 -7.49 0.24 17.56
CA ALA A 147 -7.01 -1.13 17.45
C ALA A 147 -8.15 -2.15 17.37
N ASP A 148 -9.26 -1.93 18.08
CA ASP A 148 -10.40 -2.86 18.07
C ASP A 148 -11.14 -2.77 16.73
N GLU A 149 -11.30 -1.56 16.19
CA GLU A 149 -11.87 -1.36 14.85
C GLU A 149 -10.97 -1.98 13.76
N VAL A 150 -9.65 -1.79 13.84
CA VAL A 150 -8.68 -2.38 12.91
C VAL A 150 -8.73 -3.90 12.96
N HIS A 151 -8.79 -4.47 14.16
CA HIS A 151 -8.89 -5.92 14.37
C HIS A 151 -10.08 -6.53 13.63
N GLN A 152 -11.27 -5.94 13.78
CA GLN A 152 -12.48 -6.41 13.09
C GLN A 152 -12.43 -6.14 11.59
N PHE A 153 -11.93 -4.97 11.18
CA PHE A 153 -11.88 -4.56 9.78
C PHE A 153 -10.95 -5.46 8.95
N LEU A 154 -9.85 -5.94 9.54
CA LEU A 154 -8.91 -6.84 8.89
C LEU A 154 -9.55 -8.16 8.40
N LEU A 155 -10.66 -8.61 8.98
CA LEU A 155 -11.40 -9.75 8.44
C LEU A 155 -12.18 -9.43 7.15
N ARG A 156 -12.35 -8.15 6.81
CA ARG A 156 -13.03 -7.69 5.59
C ARG A 156 -12.06 -7.35 4.48
N GLU A 157 -11.08 -6.48 4.80
CA GLU A 157 -10.02 -6.09 3.86
C GLU A 157 -8.77 -5.59 4.60
N CYS A 158 -7.65 -5.46 3.87
CA CYS A 158 -6.43 -4.88 4.42
C CYS A 158 -6.59 -3.36 4.62
N CYS A 159 -6.45 -2.88 5.84
CA CYS A 159 -6.54 -1.46 6.20
C CYS A 159 -5.20 -0.83 6.60
N LEU A 160 -4.10 -1.55 6.42
CA LEU A 160 -2.75 -1.01 6.58
C LEU A 160 -2.08 -0.91 5.21
N ILE A 161 -1.49 0.23 4.93
CA ILE A 161 -0.78 0.49 3.69
C ILE A 161 0.68 0.12 3.91
N HIS A 162 1.14 -0.97 3.28
CA HIS A 162 2.43 -1.60 3.57
C HIS A 162 3.61 -0.63 3.68
N PRO A 163 3.87 0.32 2.73
CA PRO A 163 4.99 1.26 2.84
C PRO A 163 4.86 2.27 3.99
N SER A 164 3.72 2.31 4.68
CA SER A 164 3.48 3.25 5.76
C SER A 164 3.66 2.67 7.16
N VAL A 165 3.87 1.35 7.29
CA VAL A 165 3.88 0.70 8.60
C VAL A 165 5.21 0.82 9.33
N MET A 166 5.11 0.91 10.67
CA MET A 166 6.19 0.67 11.62
C MET A 166 5.72 -0.43 12.60
N PHE A 167 6.60 -1.36 12.93
CA PHE A 167 6.25 -2.47 13.82
C PHE A 167 7.40 -2.85 14.76
N ARG A 168 7.07 -3.54 15.84
CA ARG A 168 8.07 -4.12 16.76
C ARG A 168 8.71 -5.32 16.08
N ARG A 169 10.03 -5.24 15.84
CA ARG A 169 10.78 -6.26 15.08
C ARG A 169 10.59 -7.66 15.65
N ASP A 170 10.76 -7.80 16.97
CA ASP A 170 10.72 -9.11 17.66
C ASP A 170 9.35 -9.78 17.51
N THR A 171 8.27 -8.98 17.50
CA THR A 171 6.90 -9.49 17.29
C THR A 171 6.73 -10.09 15.91
N VAL A 172 7.24 -9.44 14.87
CA VAL A 172 7.16 -9.94 13.49
C VAL A 172 8.06 -11.16 13.30
N GLN A 173 9.24 -11.18 13.91
CA GLN A 173 10.13 -12.33 13.89
C GLN A 173 9.51 -13.54 14.61
N ALA A 174 8.84 -13.34 15.74
CA ALA A 174 8.19 -14.41 16.53
C ALA A 174 7.08 -15.14 15.77
N VAL A 175 6.40 -14.47 14.81
CA VAL A 175 5.39 -15.11 13.94
C VAL A 175 5.98 -15.64 12.62
N GLY A 176 7.31 -15.66 12.49
CA GLY A 176 8.02 -16.19 11.32
C GLY A 176 8.11 -15.24 10.12
N GLY A 177 7.87 -13.93 10.31
CA GLY A 177 7.97 -12.94 9.26
C GLY A 177 6.91 -13.08 8.16
N TYR A 178 7.28 -12.72 6.93
CA TYR A 178 6.41 -12.77 5.76
C TYR A 178 6.33 -14.19 5.18
N ALA A 179 5.12 -14.72 5.01
CA ALA A 179 4.90 -16.10 4.55
C ALA A 179 5.06 -16.20 3.02
N ALA A 180 5.90 -17.13 2.55
CA ALA A 180 6.11 -17.36 1.11
C ALA A 180 4.84 -17.79 0.37
N SER A 181 3.89 -18.45 1.07
CA SER A 181 2.60 -18.86 0.53
C SER A 181 1.64 -17.70 0.28
N ALA A 182 1.88 -16.52 0.88
CA ALA A 182 1.03 -15.34 0.76
C ALA A 182 1.50 -14.35 -0.32
N ARG A 183 2.19 -14.82 -1.35
CA ARG A 183 2.73 -13.97 -2.42
C ARG A 183 1.66 -13.05 -3.01
N HIS A 184 1.95 -11.76 -3.07
CA HIS A 184 1.12 -10.62 -3.47
C HIS A 184 0.08 -10.16 -2.43
N ALA A 185 -0.04 -10.84 -1.28
CA ALA A 185 -0.81 -10.43 -0.12
C ALA A 185 -0.04 -10.74 1.18
N GLU A 186 1.29 -10.72 1.10
CA GLU A 186 2.22 -11.05 2.18
C GLU A 186 2.09 -10.15 3.39
N ASP A 187 1.79 -8.89 3.18
CA ASP A 187 1.52 -7.89 4.20
C ASP A 187 0.18 -8.19 4.90
N TYR A 188 -0.86 -8.45 4.14
CA TYR A 188 -2.18 -8.75 4.68
C TYR A 188 -2.19 -10.04 5.51
N ASP A 189 -1.53 -11.10 5.01
CA ASP A 189 -1.33 -12.33 5.79
C ASP A 189 -0.63 -12.05 7.12
N LEU A 190 0.44 -11.25 7.08
CA LEU A 190 1.21 -10.91 8.29
C LEU A 190 0.35 -10.14 9.29
N TRP A 191 -0.43 -9.14 8.85
CA TRP A 191 -1.31 -8.38 9.73
C TRP A 191 -2.40 -9.26 10.34
N LEU A 192 -2.99 -10.16 9.58
CA LEU A 192 -3.98 -11.13 10.08
C LEU A 192 -3.39 -12.07 11.13
N ARG A 193 -2.16 -12.56 10.96
CA ARG A 193 -1.49 -13.42 11.96
C ARG A 193 -1.13 -12.64 13.23
N LEU A 194 -0.66 -11.41 13.08
CA LEU A 194 -0.30 -10.56 14.21
C LEU A 194 -1.53 -10.12 15.01
N SER A 195 -2.62 -9.79 14.32
CA SER A 195 -3.86 -9.34 14.97
C SER A 195 -4.54 -10.42 15.82
N ASP A 196 -4.16 -11.69 15.69
CA ASP A 196 -4.66 -12.77 16.55
C ASP A 196 -4.21 -12.59 18.02
N ARG A 197 -3.13 -11.83 18.29
CA ARG A 197 -2.54 -11.69 19.64
C ARG A 197 -2.05 -10.29 19.99
N HIS A 198 -1.97 -9.39 19.04
CA HIS A 198 -1.36 -8.08 19.19
C HIS A 198 -2.26 -6.99 18.64
N LYS A 199 -2.27 -5.84 19.29
CA LYS A 199 -2.98 -4.67 18.78
C LYS A 199 -2.26 -4.06 17.59
N ILE A 200 -3.04 -3.66 16.61
CA ILE A 200 -2.63 -2.99 15.38
C ILE A 200 -3.46 -1.72 15.25
N ALA A 201 -2.84 -0.60 14.94
CA ALA A 201 -3.51 0.70 14.83
C ALA A 201 -3.05 1.48 13.59
N ASN A 202 -3.75 2.58 13.27
CA ASN A 202 -3.34 3.53 12.24
C ASN A 202 -3.34 4.96 12.79
N LEU A 203 -2.32 5.74 12.43
CA LEU A 203 -2.37 7.19 12.59
C LEU A 203 -3.28 7.81 11.51
N PRO A 204 -4.04 8.86 11.83
CA PRO A 204 -4.89 9.55 10.87
C PRO A 204 -4.10 10.41 9.86
N GLU A 205 -2.83 10.70 10.17
CA GLU A 205 -1.97 11.53 9.35
C GLU A 205 -1.48 10.80 8.10
N LYS A 206 -1.32 11.54 7.02
CA LYS A 206 -0.77 11.05 5.75
C LYS A 206 0.73 11.26 5.77
N LEU A 207 1.47 10.28 6.26
CA LEU A 207 2.92 10.37 6.47
C LEU A 207 3.74 9.69 5.35
N VAL A 208 3.08 9.14 4.33
CA VAL A 208 3.70 8.63 3.12
C VAL A 208 2.95 9.14 1.90
N SER A 209 3.68 9.48 0.86
CA SER A 209 3.16 9.73 -0.47
C SER A 209 3.40 8.50 -1.32
N TYR A 210 2.33 7.74 -1.53
CA TYR A 210 2.30 6.48 -2.28
C TYR A 210 2.26 6.76 -3.78
N ARG A 211 3.29 6.32 -4.50
CA ARG A 211 3.43 6.60 -5.93
C ARG A 211 2.66 5.60 -6.77
N MET A 212 1.93 6.16 -7.73
CA MET A 212 1.18 5.42 -8.72
C MET A 212 1.89 5.48 -10.07
N HIS A 213 2.27 4.33 -10.62
CA HIS A 213 2.91 4.23 -11.93
C HIS A 213 2.54 2.92 -12.65
N ARG A 214 2.81 2.84 -13.97
CA ARG A 214 2.37 1.72 -14.84
C ARG A 214 2.98 0.36 -14.47
N ASN A 215 4.12 0.37 -13.79
CA ASN A 215 4.87 -0.84 -13.48
C ASN A 215 4.55 -1.45 -12.12
N GLN A 216 3.58 -0.91 -11.38
CA GLN A 216 3.22 -1.40 -10.05
C GLN A 216 2.83 -2.87 -10.03
N VAL A 217 3.38 -3.59 -9.04
CA VAL A 217 3.13 -5.02 -8.83
C VAL A 217 1.66 -5.30 -8.54
N SER A 218 1.00 -4.44 -7.76
CA SER A 218 -0.42 -4.57 -7.36
C SER A 218 -1.37 -4.67 -8.55
N ILE A 219 -1.13 -3.93 -9.64
CA ILE A 219 -2.02 -3.94 -10.80
C ILE A 219 -1.78 -5.17 -11.67
N ARG A 220 -0.53 -5.59 -11.80
CA ARG A 220 -0.17 -6.75 -12.64
C ARG A 220 -0.71 -8.05 -12.07
N ASN A 221 -0.81 -8.14 -10.75
CA ASN A 221 -1.13 -9.37 -10.02
C ASN A 221 -2.48 -9.31 -9.28
N LEU A 222 -3.38 -8.39 -9.64
CA LEU A 222 -4.63 -8.11 -8.92
C LEU A 222 -5.48 -9.38 -8.67
N VAL A 223 -5.60 -10.27 -9.67
CA VAL A 223 -6.38 -11.52 -9.54
C VAL A 223 -5.75 -12.45 -8.50
N THR A 224 -4.44 -12.67 -8.60
CA THR A 224 -3.71 -13.54 -7.66
C THR A 224 -3.75 -12.94 -6.26
N GLN A 225 -3.53 -11.64 -6.13
CA GLN A 225 -3.63 -10.91 -4.87
C GLN A 225 -4.99 -11.14 -4.21
N HIS A 226 -6.07 -11.02 -4.98
CA HIS A 226 -7.43 -11.21 -4.48
C HIS A 226 -7.67 -12.64 -3.96
N GLN A 227 -7.22 -13.65 -4.73
CA GLN A 227 -7.35 -15.06 -4.36
C GLN A 227 -6.55 -15.40 -3.10
N VAL A 228 -5.31 -14.91 -3.01
CA VAL A 228 -4.46 -15.14 -1.85
C VAL A 228 -5.02 -14.41 -0.62
N ALA A 229 -5.44 -13.15 -0.75
CA ALA A 229 -6.06 -12.38 0.33
C ALA A 229 -7.32 -13.07 0.87
N GLN A 230 -8.13 -13.67 0.01
CA GLN A 230 -9.29 -14.46 0.43
C GLN A 230 -8.87 -15.71 1.23
N SER A 231 -7.85 -16.41 0.78
CA SER A 231 -7.31 -17.58 1.50
C SER A 231 -6.76 -17.19 2.88
N CYS A 232 -6.07 -16.04 2.99
CA CYS A 232 -5.56 -15.51 4.25
C CYS A 232 -6.71 -15.17 5.22
N ARG A 233 -7.81 -14.54 4.73
CA ARG A 233 -9.00 -14.27 5.55
C ARG A 233 -9.66 -15.53 6.07
N ILE A 234 -9.83 -16.55 5.23
CA ILE A 234 -10.40 -17.85 5.64
C ILE A 234 -9.54 -18.48 6.74
N ALA A 235 -8.22 -18.45 6.60
CA ALA A 235 -7.31 -18.95 7.60
C ALA A 235 -7.40 -18.16 8.93
N ALA A 236 -7.51 -16.84 8.84
CA ALA A 236 -7.66 -15.97 10.02
C ALA A 236 -8.98 -16.22 10.76
N LEU A 237 -10.10 -16.35 10.04
CA LEU A 237 -11.38 -16.69 10.64
C LEU A 237 -11.32 -18.00 11.42
N LYS A 238 -10.72 -19.05 10.83
CA LYS A 238 -10.55 -20.35 11.52
C LYS A 238 -9.72 -20.20 12.80
N ARG A 239 -8.64 -19.41 12.78
CA ARG A 239 -7.80 -19.17 13.96
C ARG A 239 -8.57 -18.43 15.05
N ARG A 240 -9.29 -17.36 14.71
CA ARG A 240 -10.07 -16.53 15.67
C ARG A 240 -11.23 -17.32 16.28
N THR A 241 -11.96 -18.11 15.47
CA THR A 241 -12.98 -19.03 15.98
C THR A 241 -12.37 -20.04 16.98
N ALA A 242 -11.18 -20.57 16.68
CA ALA A 242 -10.48 -21.50 17.59
C ALA A 242 -9.99 -20.79 18.88
N LEU A 243 -9.79 -19.48 18.86
CA LEU A 243 -9.49 -18.65 20.02
C LEU A 243 -10.75 -18.24 20.82
N GLY A 244 -11.94 -18.62 20.36
CA GLY A 244 -13.22 -18.30 21.01
C GLY A 244 -13.77 -16.91 20.69
N GLU A 245 -13.26 -16.23 19.66
CA GLU A 245 -13.81 -14.95 19.22
C GLU A 245 -15.15 -15.15 18.51
N ASP A 246 -16.08 -14.23 18.75
CA ASP A 246 -17.33 -14.14 17.99
C ASP A 246 -17.05 -13.47 16.63
N VAL A 247 -17.05 -14.28 15.59
CA VAL A 247 -16.85 -13.85 14.20
C VAL A 247 -18.14 -13.97 13.36
N SER A 248 -19.29 -14.13 13.99
CA SER A 248 -20.58 -14.37 13.34
C SER A 248 -20.93 -13.29 12.32
N ASP A 249 -20.67 -12.03 12.61
CA ASP A 249 -20.91 -10.90 11.71
C ASP A 249 -20.02 -10.90 10.45
N THR A 250 -18.94 -11.68 10.47
CA THR A 250 -17.98 -11.77 9.34
C THR A 250 -18.03 -13.13 8.62
N GLU A 251 -18.63 -14.14 9.23
CA GLU A 251 -18.74 -15.49 8.62
C GLU A 251 -19.51 -15.47 7.29
N HIS A 252 -20.54 -14.64 7.15
CA HIS A 252 -21.30 -14.52 5.89
C HIS A 252 -20.42 -14.02 4.72
N VAL A 253 -19.36 -13.28 4.99
CA VAL A 253 -18.41 -12.81 3.95
C VAL A 253 -17.59 -13.99 3.40
N VAL A 254 -17.47 -15.09 4.17
CA VAL A 254 -16.63 -16.25 3.85
C VAL A 254 -17.46 -17.50 3.55
N GLN A 255 -18.65 -17.63 4.16
CA GLN A 255 -19.53 -18.81 4.02
C GLN A 255 -20.49 -18.77 2.83
N ALA A 256 -20.48 -17.70 2.02
CA ALA A 256 -21.25 -17.69 0.77
C ALA A 256 -21.02 -19.02 0.02
N SER A 257 -22.10 -19.62 -0.49
CA SER A 257 -22.07 -20.85 -1.31
C SER A 257 -20.95 -20.76 -2.36
N LEU A 258 -20.49 -21.88 -2.91
CA LEU A 258 -19.44 -21.88 -3.94
C LEU A 258 -19.74 -20.87 -5.06
N TRP A 259 -21.01 -20.74 -5.44
CA TRP A 259 -21.53 -19.74 -6.37
C TRP A 259 -21.48 -18.31 -5.78
N GLY A 260 -21.87 -18.13 -4.54
CA GLY A 260 -21.80 -16.82 -3.88
C GLY A 260 -20.35 -16.36 -3.65
N ARG A 261 -19.41 -17.29 -3.42
CA ARG A 261 -17.97 -16.98 -3.32
C ARG A 261 -17.38 -16.53 -4.66
N LEU A 262 -17.75 -17.21 -5.74
CA LEU A 262 -17.30 -16.84 -7.09
C LEU A 262 -17.88 -15.48 -7.51
N THR A 263 -19.17 -15.24 -7.27
CA THR A 263 -19.82 -13.97 -7.65
C THR A 263 -19.38 -12.80 -6.76
N ALA A 264 -19.23 -12.99 -5.45
CA ALA A 264 -18.74 -11.95 -4.56
C ALA A 264 -17.27 -11.58 -4.84
N ALA A 265 -16.40 -12.59 -5.04
CA ALA A 265 -15.00 -12.35 -5.42
C ALA A 265 -14.89 -11.66 -6.78
N GLU A 266 -15.73 -12.02 -7.76
CA GLU A 266 -15.75 -11.38 -9.07
C GLU A 266 -16.30 -9.94 -9.00
N CYS A 267 -17.32 -9.68 -8.19
CA CYS A 267 -17.84 -8.33 -7.98
C CYS A 267 -16.79 -7.43 -7.30
N THR A 268 -16.08 -7.92 -6.29
CA THR A 268 -15.02 -7.16 -5.62
C THR A 268 -13.87 -6.89 -6.57
N LEU A 269 -13.42 -7.88 -7.32
CA LEU A 269 -12.39 -7.72 -8.34
C LEU A 269 -12.83 -6.75 -9.47
N GLY A 270 -14.12 -6.79 -9.83
CA GLY A 270 -14.70 -5.83 -10.78
C GLY A 270 -14.65 -4.40 -10.24
N ASN A 271 -14.94 -4.19 -8.97
CA ASN A 271 -14.82 -2.90 -8.29
C ASN A 271 -13.36 -2.40 -8.22
N ASP A 272 -12.40 -3.30 -7.96
CA ASP A 272 -10.98 -2.95 -7.98
C ASP A 272 -10.54 -2.49 -9.37
N TYR A 273 -10.88 -3.23 -10.43
CA TYR A 273 -10.61 -2.80 -11.80
C TYR A 273 -11.29 -1.46 -12.15
N HIS A 274 -12.51 -1.23 -11.67
CA HIS A 274 -13.22 0.04 -11.85
C HIS A 274 -12.48 1.20 -11.17
N ASN A 275 -12.06 1.03 -9.90
CA ASN A 275 -11.33 2.04 -9.15
C ASN A 275 -9.98 2.36 -9.81
N TRP A 276 -9.23 1.33 -10.21
CA TRP A 276 -7.97 1.49 -10.93
C TRP A 276 -8.16 2.17 -12.28
N ALA A 277 -9.20 1.85 -13.03
CA ALA A 277 -9.52 2.53 -14.30
C ALA A 277 -9.73 4.04 -14.09
N ARG A 278 -10.46 4.43 -13.04
CA ARG A 278 -10.68 5.85 -12.69
C ARG A 278 -9.37 6.55 -12.34
N ILE A 279 -8.50 5.91 -11.57
CA ILE A 279 -7.18 6.44 -11.20
C ILE A 279 -6.34 6.67 -12.46
N TYR A 280 -6.19 5.66 -13.34
CA TYR A 280 -5.40 5.78 -14.56
C TYR A 280 -5.97 6.79 -15.54
N ARG A 281 -7.29 6.92 -15.63
CA ARG A 281 -7.94 7.98 -16.41
C ARG A 281 -7.54 9.37 -15.89
N TRP A 282 -7.55 9.53 -14.57
CA TRP A 282 -7.14 10.78 -13.94
C TRP A 282 -5.64 11.07 -14.18
N MET A 283 -4.78 10.06 -14.12
CA MET A 283 -3.34 10.14 -14.42
C MET A 283 -3.04 10.37 -15.91
N LYS A 284 -4.07 10.47 -16.77
CA LYS A 284 -3.96 10.65 -18.23
C LYS A 284 -3.29 9.49 -18.98
N HIS A 285 -3.51 8.27 -18.49
CA HIS A 285 -3.13 7.01 -19.14
C HIS A 285 -4.37 6.33 -19.74
N PRO A 286 -4.91 6.81 -20.86
CA PRO A 286 -6.19 6.35 -21.41
C PRO A 286 -6.16 4.89 -21.86
N ASP A 287 -5.03 4.38 -22.31
CA ASP A 287 -4.81 2.98 -22.69
C ASP A 287 -4.99 2.03 -21.51
N MET A 288 -4.38 2.34 -20.38
CA MET A 288 -4.53 1.56 -19.16
C MET A 288 -5.92 1.70 -18.55
N ALA A 289 -6.46 2.92 -18.53
CA ALA A 289 -7.81 3.17 -18.04
C ALA A 289 -8.86 2.37 -18.83
N LEU A 290 -8.78 2.36 -20.17
CA LEU A 290 -9.67 1.62 -21.04
C LEU A 290 -9.55 0.10 -20.80
N ARG A 291 -8.32 -0.43 -20.72
CA ARG A 291 -8.06 -1.84 -20.47
C ARG A 291 -8.65 -2.30 -19.13
N LEU A 292 -8.49 -1.50 -18.08
CA LEU A 292 -8.99 -1.83 -16.74
C LEU A 292 -10.52 -1.66 -16.67
N ALA A 293 -11.09 -0.65 -17.31
CA ALA A 293 -12.54 -0.46 -17.39
C ALA A 293 -13.22 -1.62 -18.13
N SER A 294 -12.61 -2.13 -19.21
CA SER A 294 -13.11 -3.32 -19.93
C SER A 294 -13.10 -4.56 -19.03
N LYS A 295 -12.03 -4.76 -18.26
CA LYS A 295 -11.96 -5.86 -17.27
C LYS A 295 -12.99 -5.70 -16.17
N ALA A 296 -13.27 -4.47 -15.69
CA ALA A 296 -14.30 -4.20 -14.70
C ALA A 296 -15.68 -4.65 -15.19
N VAL A 297 -16.05 -4.31 -16.43
CA VAL A 297 -17.33 -4.72 -17.03
C VAL A 297 -17.39 -6.24 -17.21
N MET A 298 -16.31 -6.88 -17.69
CA MET A 298 -16.28 -8.33 -17.85
C MET A 298 -16.46 -9.08 -16.52
N ARG A 299 -15.99 -8.52 -15.41
CA ARG A 299 -16.10 -9.14 -14.06
C ARG A 299 -17.37 -8.75 -13.33
N SER A 300 -17.98 -7.63 -13.69
CA SER A 300 -19.20 -7.11 -13.08
C SER A 300 -20.15 -6.57 -14.18
N PRO A 301 -20.73 -7.43 -15.02
CA PRO A 301 -21.49 -7.01 -16.21
C PRO A 301 -22.78 -6.24 -15.87
N PHE A 302 -23.29 -6.38 -14.65
CA PHE A 302 -24.49 -5.66 -14.18
C PHE A 302 -24.14 -4.36 -13.43
N SER A 303 -22.86 -3.99 -13.29
CA SER A 303 -22.43 -2.77 -12.60
C SER A 303 -22.59 -1.54 -13.50
N VAL A 304 -23.58 -0.68 -13.17
CA VAL A 304 -23.81 0.60 -13.85
C VAL A 304 -22.56 1.49 -13.78
N SER A 305 -21.84 1.48 -12.66
CA SER A 305 -20.62 2.28 -12.47
C SER A 305 -19.47 1.79 -13.35
N ALA A 306 -19.31 0.48 -13.54
CA ALA A 306 -18.30 -0.10 -14.42
C ALA A 306 -18.58 0.28 -15.89
N TRP A 307 -19.82 0.16 -16.36
CA TRP A 307 -20.23 0.60 -17.70
C TRP A 307 -20.06 2.10 -17.90
N GLY A 308 -20.43 2.92 -16.90
CA GLY A 308 -20.23 4.37 -16.95
C GLY A 308 -18.74 4.73 -17.11
N THR A 309 -17.85 4.08 -16.37
CA THR A 309 -16.41 4.30 -16.51
C THR A 309 -15.88 3.84 -17.86
N LEU A 310 -16.30 2.68 -18.37
CA LEU A 310 -15.91 2.20 -19.69
C LEU A 310 -16.35 3.17 -20.79
N THR A 311 -17.60 3.64 -20.74
CA THR A 311 -18.12 4.62 -21.70
C THR A 311 -17.28 5.89 -21.71
N VAL A 312 -16.93 6.42 -20.55
CA VAL A 312 -16.08 7.62 -20.47
C VAL A 312 -14.69 7.35 -21.02
N CYS A 313 -14.07 6.20 -20.70
CA CYS A 313 -12.75 5.84 -21.22
C CYS A 313 -12.76 5.71 -22.75
N VAL A 314 -13.81 5.10 -23.35
CA VAL A 314 -13.99 4.99 -24.79
C VAL A 314 -14.13 6.38 -25.42
N LEU A 315 -14.99 7.24 -24.87
CA LEU A 315 -15.16 8.61 -25.35
C LEU A 315 -13.84 9.41 -25.28
N GLU A 316 -13.07 9.24 -24.22
CA GLU A 316 -11.77 9.89 -24.08
C GLU A 316 -10.71 9.36 -25.06
N ALA A 317 -10.81 8.10 -25.49
CA ALA A 317 -9.91 7.51 -26.47
C ALA A 317 -10.26 7.91 -27.91
N VAL A 318 -11.55 8.01 -28.25
CA VAL A 318 -12.04 8.17 -29.62
C VAL A 318 -12.36 9.62 -29.98
N VAL A 319 -12.86 10.42 -29.02
CA VAL A 319 -13.32 11.80 -29.31
C VAL A 319 -12.16 12.79 -29.17
N PRO A 320 -11.88 13.62 -30.20
CA PRO A 320 -10.84 14.64 -30.16
C PRO A 320 -10.96 15.61 -28.97
N ARG A 321 -9.81 16.06 -28.44
CA ARG A 321 -9.77 16.94 -27.25
C ARG A 321 -10.60 18.21 -27.42
N SER A 322 -10.61 18.81 -28.62
CA SER A 322 -11.38 20.01 -28.94
C SER A 322 -12.88 19.80 -28.74
N ILE A 323 -13.42 18.69 -29.23
CA ILE A 323 -14.86 18.36 -29.12
C ILE A 323 -15.22 18.09 -27.65
N ARG A 324 -14.34 17.40 -26.89
CA ARG A 324 -14.56 17.13 -25.47
C ARG A 324 -14.58 18.38 -24.61
N GLN A 325 -13.72 19.35 -24.90
CA GLN A 325 -13.68 20.65 -24.20
C GLN A 325 -14.95 21.45 -24.45
N THR A 326 -15.40 21.48 -25.69
CA THR A 326 -16.66 22.13 -26.07
C THR A 326 -17.87 21.49 -25.40
N ALA A 327 -17.98 20.16 -25.41
CA ALA A 327 -19.04 19.44 -24.73
C ALA A 327 -19.04 19.67 -23.20
N LYS A 328 -17.86 19.67 -22.58
CA LYS A 328 -17.72 19.98 -21.14
C LYS A 328 -18.18 21.39 -20.79
N TRP A 329 -17.85 22.35 -21.63
CA TRP A 329 -18.30 23.75 -21.47
C TRP A 329 -19.83 23.89 -21.58
N TYR A 330 -20.46 23.23 -22.57
CA TYR A 330 -21.92 23.20 -22.70
C TYR A 330 -22.61 22.54 -21.49
N LEU A 331 -22.12 21.38 -21.04
CA LEU A 331 -22.66 20.67 -19.86
C LEU A 331 -22.54 21.51 -18.59
N GLN A 332 -21.43 22.20 -18.36
CA GLN A 332 -21.25 23.11 -17.23
C GLN A 332 -22.23 24.29 -17.30
N ARG A 333 -22.47 24.82 -18.48
CA ARG A 333 -23.41 25.91 -18.69
C ARG A 333 -24.87 25.48 -18.46
N LEU A 334 -25.25 24.30 -18.93
CA LEU A 334 -26.56 23.70 -18.67
C LEU A 334 -26.76 23.40 -17.17
N ALA A 335 -25.76 22.85 -16.50
CA ALA A 335 -25.83 22.60 -15.06
C ALA A 335 -25.97 23.90 -14.24
N LYS A 336 -25.33 24.97 -14.69
CA LYS A 336 -25.49 26.32 -14.09
C LYS A 336 -26.88 26.89 -14.32
N LEU A 337 -27.44 26.72 -15.50
CA LEU A 337 -28.83 27.13 -15.83
C LEU A 337 -29.87 26.35 -15.01
N MET A 338 -29.69 25.03 -14.87
CA MET A 338 -30.59 24.20 -14.06
C MET A 338 -30.51 24.53 -12.56
N ARG A 339 -29.36 24.97 -12.03
CA ARG A 339 -29.24 25.45 -10.65
C ARG A 339 -29.91 26.80 -10.42
N ILE A 340 -29.97 27.65 -11.42
CA ILE A 340 -30.67 28.95 -11.37
C ILE A 340 -32.18 28.71 -11.39
N GLY A 341 -32.69 27.76 -12.21
CA GLY A 341 -34.10 27.42 -12.25
C GLY A 341 -34.65 26.84 -10.94
N ARG A 342 -33.86 26.19 -10.11
CA ARG A 342 -34.25 25.69 -8.78
C ARG A 342 -34.24 26.77 -7.67
N ARG A 343 -33.80 27.97 -7.93
CA ARG A 343 -33.87 29.12 -6.98
C ARG A 343 -35.10 30.00 -7.19
N TYR A 344 -35.91 29.71 -8.21
CA TYR A 344 -37.12 30.48 -8.58
C TYR A 344 -38.38 29.58 -8.65
N SER A 345 -38.31 28.35 -8.21
CA SER A 345 -39.44 27.46 -7.92
C SER A 345 -39.42 27.11 -6.41
#